data_ffae1d6c8b0717589794add0de4e48b1
#
_entry.id   ffae1d6c8b0717589794add0de4e48b1
#
_cell.length_a   1.000
_cell.length_b   1.000
_cell.length_c   1.000
_cell.angle_alpha   90.00
_cell.angle_beta   90.00
_cell.angle_gamma   90.00
#
_symmetry.space_group_name_H-M   'P 1'
#
loop_
_entity.id
_entity.type
_entity.pdbx_description
1 polymer ?
#
loop_
_entity_poly.entity_id
_entity_poly.type
_entity_poly.pdbx_seq_one_letter_code
_entity_poly.pdbx_strand_id
1 'polypeptide(L)'
;MRDQMKALVTGGAGFIGSNLVDRLLAEDHEVDVLDDLSSGSLANQAEARADRANRLTFHQVDIRDPHVVDLVARRQPEVVYHLAAQADVRVSVTRPVFDAEVNVIGTVNVLEGARVAGTRKVVFASSGGTIYGEPDPAALPCKESHPQAPLSPYGVTKRVAFDYLRVYRELHGIEFTALALANVYGPRQDPHGEAGVVAIFAGRLLSVEPCTVFGDGEQTRDYVYVDDVVDAFVRATSKGGGLLVNVGTGIETSVNQLYSAMARSAGVDRPAAMAPERPGELARSALDPGRAAIHLGWRPWTTVEDGTSRVLDWFKQSA
;
A
#
# COMPACT_ATOMS: atom_id res chain seq x y z
N MET A 1 17.04 -20.91 -12.93
CA MET A 1 15.97 -20.08 -13.52
C MET A 1 14.87 -20.03 -12.47
N ARG A 2 14.38 -18.88 -12.07
CA ARG A 2 13.12 -18.82 -11.29
C ARG A 2 12.02 -19.24 -12.26
N ASP A 3 11.10 -20.10 -11.82
CA ASP A 3 9.97 -20.50 -12.66
C ASP A 3 9.11 -19.27 -12.96
N GLN A 4 8.75 -19.05 -14.23
CA GLN A 4 7.84 -18.02 -14.64
C GLN A 4 6.48 -18.25 -13.99
N MET A 5 5.96 -17.25 -13.30
CA MET A 5 4.69 -17.30 -12.56
C MET A 5 3.66 -16.44 -13.28
N LYS A 6 2.40 -16.83 -13.24
CA LYS A 6 1.27 -16.01 -13.65
C LYS A 6 0.69 -15.30 -12.43
N ALA A 7 0.87 -13.99 -12.37
CA ALA A 7 0.40 -13.12 -11.29
C ALA A 7 -0.81 -12.29 -11.71
N LEU A 8 -1.71 -12.01 -10.76
CA LEU A 8 -2.76 -11.04 -10.94
C LEU A 8 -2.60 -9.95 -9.88
N VAL A 9 -2.58 -8.67 -10.30
CA VAL A 9 -2.46 -7.51 -9.41
C VAL A 9 -3.72 -6.67 -9.50
N THR A 10 -4.53 -6.66 -8.47
CA THR A 10 -5.65 -5.71 -8.38
C THR A 10 -5.15 -4.38 -7.83
N GLY A 11 -5.66 -3.27 -8.36
CA GLY A 11 -5.11 -1.94 -8.05
C GLY A 11 -3.72 -1.71 -8.67
N GLY A 12 -3.42 -2.42 -9.78
CA GLY A 12 -2.11 -2.41 -10.40
C GLY A 12 -1.77 -1.10 -11.15
N ALA A 13 -2.73 -0.23 -11.42
CA ALA A 13 -2.50 1.11 -11.97
C ALA A 13 -2.34 2.19 -10.87
N GLY A 14 -2.52 1.82 -9.61
CA GLY A 14 -2.31 2.67 -8.45
C GLY A 14 -0.83 2.85 -8.10
N PHE A 15 -0.55 3.61 -7.04
CA PHE A 15 0.80 3.93 -6.57
C PHE A 15 1.64 2.68 -6.28
N ILE A 16 1.27 1.88 -5.27
CA ILE A 16 2.06 0.70 -4.86
C ILE A 16 1.96 -0.40 -5.92
N GLY A 17 0.75 -0.61 -6.47
CA GLY A 17 0.49 -1.67 -7.42
C GLY A 17 1.29 -1.54 -8.71
N SER A 18 1.47 -0.34 -9.25
CA SER A 18 2.25 -0.14 -10.49
C SER A 18 3.75 -0.41 -10.29
N ASN A 19 4.31 -0.04 -9.14
CA ASN A 19 5.69 -0.38 -8.79
C ASN A 19 5.87 -1.90 -8.61
N LEU A 20 4.86 -2.59 -8.06
CA LEU A 20 4.87 -4.05 -7.96
C LEU A 20 4.77 -4.72 -9.34
N VAL A 21 3.93 -4.21 -10.24
CA VAL A 21 3.81 -4.72 -11.62
C VAL A 21 5.14 -4.65 -12.35
N ASP A 22 5.83 -3.50 -12.31
CA ASP A 22 7.16 -3.35 -12.93
C ASP A 22 8.17 -4.33 -12.36
N ARG A 23 8.17 -4.53 -11.04
CA ARG A 23 9.07 -5.50 -10.39
C ARG A 23 8.79 -6.94 -10.80
N LEU A 24 7.51 -7.34 -10.92
CA LEU A 24 7.14 -8.69 -11.35
C LEU A 24 7.54 -8.95 -12.81
N LEU A 25 7.33 -7.98 -13.70
CA LEU A 25 7.77 -8.05 -15.10
C LEU A 25 9.30 -8.12 -15.22
N ALA A 26 10.03 -7.36 -14.39
CA ALA A 26 11.50 -7.40 -14.33
C ALA A 26 12.04 -8.76 -13.82
N GLU A 27 11.23 -9.51 -13.06
CA GLU A 27 11.54 -10.88 -12.63
C GLU A 27 11.01 -11.96 -13.60
N ASP A 28 10.64 -11.57 -14.82
CA ASP A 28 10.17 -12.44 -15.92
C ASP A 28 8.79 -13.10 -15.71
N HIS A 29 7.94 -12.54 -14.84
CA HIS A 29 6.59 -13.07 -14.61
C HIS A 29 5.56 -12.54 -15.63
N GLU A 30 4.48 -13.29 -15.86
CA GLU A 30 3.29 -12.79 -16.56
C GLU A 30 2.38 -12.09 -15.56
N VAL A 31 1.88 -10.89 -15.92
CA VAL A 31 1.08 -10.06 -15.02
C VAL A 31 -0.24 -9.65 -15.65
N ASP A 32 -1.33 -10.05 -15.01
CA ASP A 32 -2.65 -9.50 -15.23
C ASP A 32 -2.91 -8.36 -14.24
N VAL A 33 -3.32 -7.18 -14.72
CA VAL A 33 -3.71 -6.04 -13.89
C VAL A 33 -5.22 -5.87 -13.95
N LEU A 34 -5.88 -5.78 -12.79
CA LEU A 34 -7.27 -5.36 -12.63
C LEU A 34 -7.31 -4.01 -11.92
N ASP A 35 -7.87 -3.00 -12.57
CA ASP A 35 -7.97 -1.64 -12.02
C ASP A 35 -9.15 -0.91 -12.67
N ASP A 36 -9.95 -0.16 -11.91
CA ASP A 36 -11.05 0.63 -12.45
C ASP A 36 -10.64 2.06 -12.86
N LEU A 37 -9.38 2.42 -12.57
CA LEU A 37 -8.81 3.75 -12.78
C LEU A 37 -9.49 4.87 -11.96
N SER A 38 -10.16 4.53 -10.87
CA SER A 38 -10.80 5.52 -9.99
C SER A 38 -9.79 6.39 -9.24
N SER A 39 -8.62 5.85 -8.92
CA SER A 39 -7.48 6.55 -8.32
C SER A 39 -6.15 6.20 -9.02
N GLY A 40 -6.11 5.11 -9.77
CA GLY A 40 -4.98 4.71 -10.60
C GLY A 40 -4.91 5.49 -11.92
N SER A 41 -3.76 5.39 -12.58
CA SER A 41 -3.53 6.03 -13.89
C SER A 41 -2.81 5.08 -14.84
N LEU A 42 -3.22 5.07 -16.11
CA LEU A 42 -2.49 4.36 -17.18
C LEU A 42 -1.07 4.91 -17.38
N ALA A 43 -0.80 6.15 -16.97
CA ALA A 43 0.55 6.72 -16.99
C ALA A 43 1.49 5.95 -16.03
N ASN A 44 1.00 5.45 -14.91
CA ASN A 44 1.76 4.61 -13.98
C ASN A 44 2.16 3.26 -14.57
N GLN A 45 1.52 2.84 -15.67
CA GLN A 45 1.80 1.59 -16.38
C GLN A 45 2.68 1.80 -17.63
N ALA A 46 3.27 3.00 -17.82
CA ALA A 46 4.00 3.33 -19.05
C ALA A 46 5.18 2.37 -19.29
N GLU A 47 5.97 2.09 -18.28
CA GLU A 47 7.11 1.16 -18.34
C GLU A 47 6.64 -0.29 -18.58
N ALA A 48 5.65 -0.74 -17.80
CA ALA A 48 5.07 -2.08 -17.92
C ALA A 48 4.47 -2.34 -19.31
N ARG A 49 3.81 -1.34 -19.91
CA ARG A 49 3.23 -1.42 -21.26
C ARG A 49 4.26 -1.40 -22.38
N ALA A 50 5.47 -0.96 -22.09
CA ALA A 50 6.60 -1.02 -23.01
C ALA A 50 7.32 -2.39 -23.00
N ASP A 51 6.87 -3.35 -22.18
CA ASP A 51 7.43 -4.70 -22.11
C ASP A 51 7.34 -5.41 -23.46
N ARG A 52 8.50 -5.64 -24.09
CA ARG A 52 8.58 -6.23 -25.44
C ARG A 52 8.17 -7.71 -25.48
N ALA A 53 8.17 -8.39 -24.33
CA ALA A 53 7.74 -9.78 -24.23
C ALA A 53 6.21 -9.91 -24.14
N ASN A 54 5.47 -8.79 -24.10
CA ASN A 54 4.01 -8.74 -24.04
C ASN A 54 3.41 -9.56 -22.89
N ARG A 55 4.06 -9.49 -21.72
CA ARG A 55 3.67 -10.25 -20.51
C ARG A 55 2.66 -9.52 -19.64
N LEU A 56 2.26 -8.30 -19.98
CA LEU A 56 1.25 -7.52 -19.30
C LEU A 56 -0.10 -7.62 -20.01
N THR A 57 -1.15 -7.95 -19.27
CA THR A 57 -2.54 -7.78 -19.71
C THR A 57 -3.28 -6.85 -18.75
N PHE A 58 -3.91 -5.81 -19.27
CA PHE A 58 -4.65 -4.84 -18.46
C PHE A 58 -6.17 -5.04 -18.65
N HIS A 59 -6.89 -5.13 -17.53
CA HIS A 59 -8.35 -5.24 -17.47
C HIS A 59 -8.90 -4.05 -16.70
N GLN A 60 -9.61 -3.16 -17.39
CA GLN A 60 -10.31 -2.06 -16.73
C GLN A 60 -11.62 -2.60 -16.15
N VAL A 61 -11.66 -2.82 -14.84
CA VAL A 61 -12.81 -3.40 -14.15
C VAL A 61 -12.82 -3.00 -12.68
N ASP A 62 -14.03 -2.73 -12.16
CA ASP A 62 -14.27 -2.52 -10.73
C ASP A 62 -14.35 -3.88 -10.01
N ILE A 63 -13.64 -4.06 -8.92
CA ILE A 63 -13.66 -5.31 -8.15
C ILE A 63 -15.03 -5.60 -7.52
N ARG A 64 -15.92 -4.61 -7.43
CA ARG A 64 -17.32 -4.81 -6.99
C ARG A 64 -18.17 -5.53 -8.03
N ASP A 65 -17.77 -5.50 -9.30
CA ASP A 65 -18.51 -6.17 -10.37
C ASP A 65 -18.43 -7.70 -10.17
N PRO A 66 -19.56 -8.42 -10.07
CA PRO A 66 -19.57 -9.88 -9.93
C PRO A 66 -18.81 -10.61 -11.05
N HIS A 67 -18.69 -10.02 -12.25
CA HIS A 67 -17.93 -10.60 -13.36
C HIS A 67 -16.42 -10.72 -13.08
N VAL A 68 -15.92 -10.07 -12.03
CA VAL A 68 -14.53 -10.25 -11.57
C VAL A 68 -14.26 -11.70 -11.21
N VAL A 69 -15.24 -12.42 -10.63
CA VAL A 69 -15.13 -13.85 -10.31
C VAL A 69 -14.78 -14.66 -11.57
N ASP A 70 -15.57 -14.47 -12.64
CA ASP A 70 -15.35 -15.18 -13.91
C ASP A 70 -14.04 -14.74 -14.59
N LEU A 71 -13.69 -13.47 -14.49
CA LEU A 71 -12.45 -12.93 -15.07
C LEU A 71 -11.24 -13.59 -14.41
N VAL A 72 -11.14 -13.55 -13.08
CA VAL A 72 -10.05 -14.18 -12.33
C VAL A 72 -9.99 -15.68 -12.59
N ALA A 73 -11.16 -16.35 -12.58
CA ALA A 73 -11.27 -17.78 -12.88
C ALA A 73 -10.70 -18.14 -14.28
N ARG A 74 -11.00 -17.34 -15.31
CA ARG A 74 -10.48 -17.56 -16.68
C ARG A 74 -8.99 -17.26 -16.81
N ARG A 75 -8.47 -16.27 -16.05
CA ARG A 75 -7.05 -15.93 -16.10
C ARG A 75 -6.17 -16.93 -15.38
N GLN A 76 -6.69 -17.66 -14.42
CA GLN A 76 -6.02 -18.72 -13.66
C GLN A 76 -4.66 -18.26 -13.06
N PRO A 77 -4.62 -17.15 -12.28
CA PRO A 77 -3.38 -16.70 -11.68
C PRO A 77 -2.92 -17.69 -10.60
N GLU A 78 -1.62 -17.97 -10.56
CA GLU A 78 -1.03 -18.75 -9.47
C GLU A 78 -1.02 -17.95 -8.17
N VAL A 79 -0.80 -16.63 -8.28
CA VAL A 79 -0.76 -15.71 -7.14
C VAL A 79 -1.58 -14.47 -7.46
N VAL A 80 -2.41 -14.06 -6.49
CA VAL A 80 -3.14 -12.79 -6.53
C VAL A 80 -2.50 -11.83 -5.54
N TYR A 81 -2.05 -10.66 -6.01
CA TYR A 81 -1.68 -9.51 -5.19
C TYR A 81 -2.87 -8.57 -5.13
N HIS A 82 -3.52 -8.51 -3.97
CA HIS A 82 -4.75 -7.75 -3.82
C HIS A 82 -4.47 -6.40 -3.14
N LEU A 83 -4.33 -5.35 -3.98
CA LEU A 83 -4.06 -3.99 -3.53
C LEU A 83 -5.23 -3.02 -3.83
N ALA A 84 -6.17 -3.40 -4.72
CA ALA A 84 -7.36 -2.58 -4.99
C ALA A 84 -8.15 -2.32 -3.70
N ALA A 85 -8.42 -1.05 -3.42
CA ALA A 85 -9.19 -0.62 -2.25
C ALA A 85 -9.65 0.82 -2.43
N GLN A 86 -10.76 1.17 -1.78
CA GLN A 86 -10.99 2.54 -1.34
C GLN A 86 -10.04 2.78 -0.15
N ALA A 87 -9.07 3.68 -0.26
CA ALA A 87 -7.99 3.81 0.70
C ALA A 87 -8.05 5.11 1.53
N ASP A 88 -8.87 6.10 1.13
CA ASP A 88 -9.02 7.36 1.87
C ASP A 88 -9.87 7.17 3.14
N VAL A 89 -9.20 7.29 4.30
CA VAL A 89 -9.85 7.19 5.62
C VAL A 89 -11.00 8.21 5.76
N ARG A 90 -10.85 9.43 5.22
CA ARG A 90 -11.90 10.49 5.30
C ARG A 90 -13.11 10.11 4.45
N VAL A 91 -12.89 9.54 3.27
CA VAL A 91 -13.98 9.01 2.43
C VAL A 91 -14.68 7.87 3.15
N SER A 92 -13.96 6.99 3.84
CA SER A 92 -14.57 5.90 4.60
C SER A 92 -15.52 6.41 5.69
N VAL A 93 -15.17 7.51 6.36
CA VAL A 93 -16.02 8.13 7.39
C VAL A 93 -17.28 8.77 6.79
N THR A 94 -17.15 9.44 5.66
CA THR A 94 -18.28 10.14 5.01
C THR A 94 -19.15 9.23 4.15
N ARG A 95 -18.59 8.11 3.65
CA ARG A 95 -19.25 7.14 2.76
C ARG A 95 -18.96 5.70 3.17
N PRO A 96 -19.34 5.28 4.40
CA PRO A 96 -18.94 3.96 4.94
C PRO A 96 -19.52 2.78 4.16
N VAL A 97 -20.68 2.92 3.54
CA VAL A 97 -21.27 1.87 2.67
C VAL A 97 -20.42 1.67 1.44
N PHE A 98 -20.00 2.74 0.77
CA PHE A 98 -19.10 2.66 -0.38
C PHE A 98 -17.76 2.02 -0.02
N ASP A 99 -17.19 2.38 1.14
CA ASP A 99 -15.95 1.76 1.65
C ASP A 99 -16.12 0.25 1.84
N ALA A 100 -17.25 -0.18 2.44
CA ALA A 100 -17.54 -1.59 2.64
C ALA A 100 -17.78 -2.35 1.31
N GLU A 101 -18.49 -1.73 0.35
CA GLU A 101 -18.71 -2.31 -0.98
C GLU A 101 -17.37 -2.58 -1.68
N VAL A 102 -16.45 -1.62 -1.70
CA VAL A 102 -15.15 -1.80 -2.35
C VAL A 102 -14.29 -2.78 -1.56
N ASN A 103 -14.09 -2.51 -0.26
CA ASN A 103 -13.05 -3.18 0.51
C ASN A 103 -13.48 -4.56 1.05
N VAL A 104 -14.78 -4.81 1.23
CA VAL A 104 -15.27 -6.12 1.69
C VAL A 104 -15.85 -6.91 0.53
N ILE A 105 -16.89 -6.39 -0.15
CA ILE A 105 -17.54 -7.14 -1.24
C ILE A 105 -16.57 -7.34 -2.39
N GLY A 106 -15.81 -6.30 -2.80
CA GLY A 106 -14.78 -6.42 -3.83
C GLY A 106 -13.71 -7.46 -3.46
N THR A 107 -13.25 -7.48 -2.20
CA THR A 107 -12.31 -8.51 -1.73
C THR A 107 -12.91 -9.91 -1.83
N VAL A 108 -14.18 -10.10 -1.45
CA VAL A 108 -14.84 -11.41 -1.54
C VAL A 108 -14.97 -11.85 -3.00
N ASN A 109 -15.31 -10.97 -3.94
CA ASN A 109 -15.33 -11.28 -5.38
C ASN A 109 -13.96 -11.76 -5.88
N VAL A 110 -12.88 -11.09 -5.49
CA VAL A 110 -11.51 -11.49 -5.85
C VAL A 110 -11.16 -12.86 -5.25
N LEU A 111 -11.52 -13.11 -3.99
CA LEU A 111 -11.28 -14.39 -3.32
C LEU A 111 -12.09 -15.54 -3.96
N GLU A 112 -13.36 -15.31 -4.33
CA GLU A 112 -14.17 -16.30 -5.06
C GLU A 112 -13.57 -16.62 -6.43
N GLY A 113 -13.14 -15.60 -7.17
CA GLY A 113 -12.42 -15.80 -8.43
C GLY A 113 -11.13 -16.60 -8.25
N ALA A 114 -10.35 -16.28 -7.22
CA ALA A 114 -9.13 -17.01 -6.86
C ALA A 114 -9.42 -18.48 -6.49
N ARG A 115 -10.52 -18.72 -5.77
CA ARG A 115 -10.98 -20.07 -5.42
C ARG A 115 -11.32 -20.89 -6.67
N VAL A 116 -12.10 -20.33 -7.57
CA VAL A 116 -12.48 -21.01 -8.83
C VAL A 116 -11.28 -21.23 -9.75
N ALA A 117 -10.34 -20.28 -9.77
CA ALA A 117 -9.11 -20.37 -10.53
C ALA A 117 -8.12 -21.44 -10.03
N GLY A 118 -8.26 -21.90 -8.78
CA GLY A 118 -7.27 -22.76 -8.14
C GLY A 118 -5.99 -21.99 -7.74
N THR A 119 -6.11 -20.69 -7.47
CA THR A 119 -5.01 -19.85 -7.01
C THR A 119 -4.39 -20.41 -5.73
N ARG A 120 -3.07 -20.56 -5.71
CA ARG A 120 -2.37 -21.12 -4.54
C ARG A 120 -2.21 -20.12 -3.41
N LYS A 121 -2.13 -18.80 -3.72
CA LYS A 121 -1.86 -17.79 -2.70
C LYS A 121 -2.42 -16.41 -3.03
N VAL A 122 -2.89 -15.72 -1.99
CA VAL A 122 -3.26 -14.30 -2.03
C VAL A 122 -2.30 -13.51 -1.13
N VAL A 123 -1.67 -12.47 -1.67
CA VAL A 123 -0.90 -11.48 -0.90
C VAL A 123 -1.72 -10.20 -0.82
N PHE A 124 -2.10 -9.83 0.40
CA PHE A 124 -3.08 -8.77 0.64
C PHE A 124 -2.45 -7.53 1.24
N ALA A 125 -2.77 -6.36 0.68
CA ALA A 125 -2.42 -5.06 1.25
C ALA A 125 -3.37 -4.68 2.39
N SER A 126 -2.96 -4.93 3.63
CA SER A 126 -3.62 -4.43 4.84
C SER A 126 -3.01 -3.07 5.25
N SER A 127 -3.53 -2.46 6.33
CA SER A 127 -3.09 -1.14 6.78
C SER A 127 -2.70 -1.17 8.25
N GLY A 128 -1.40 -1.19 8.54
CA GLY A 128 -0.89 -1.14 9.92
C GLY A 128 -1.16 0.20 10.60
N GLY A 129 -1.26 1.28 9.82
CA GLY A 129 -1.61 2.60 10.35
C GLY A 129 -3.07 2.75 10.81
N THR A 130 -3.95 1.77 10.53
CA THR A 130 -5.38 1.91 10.85
C THR A 130 -5.99 0.73 11.60
N ILE A 131 -5.48 -0.50 11.43
CA ILE A 131 -6.09 -1.69 12.07
C ILE A 131 -5.84 -1.75 13.57
N TYR A 132 -4.76 -1.18 14.07
CA TYR A 132 -4.43 -1.19 15.51
C TYR A 132 -5.10 -0.07 16.30
N GLY A 133 -5.71 0.91 15.63
CA GLY A 133 -6.29 2.09 16.26
C GLY A 133 -5.22 3.01 16.81
N GLU A 134 -5.42 3.50 18.02
CA GLU A 134 -4.47 4.36 18.74
C GLU A 134 -3.83 3.57 19.89
N PRO A 135 -2.67 2.94 19.67
CA PRO A 135 -1.98 2.16 20.70
C PRO A 135 -1.42 3.08 21.79
N ASP A 136 -1.29 2.54 23.00
CA ASP A 136 -0.54 3.21 24.05
C ASP A 136 0.88 3.56 23.54
N PRO A 137 1.35 4.80 23.72
CA PRO A 137 2.71 5.19 23.31
C PRO A 137 3.82 4.26 23.81
N ALA A 138 3.64 3.61 24.97
CA ALA A 138 4.59 2.63 25.49
C ALA A 138 4.58 1.28 24.72
N ALA A 139 3.55 1.03 23.89
CA ALA A 139 3.44 -0.17 23.07
C ALA A 139 4.00 0.03 21.64
N LEU A 140 4.56 1.21 21.32
CA LEU A 140 5.20 1.48 20.05
C LEU A 140 6.67 1.05 20.05
N PRO A 141 7.20 0.54 18.91
CA PRO A 141 6.48 0.21 17.68
C PRO A 141 5.53 -0.99 17.87
N CYS A 142 4.35 -0.91 17.24
CA CYS A 142 3.26 -1.86 17.41
C CYS A 142 3.60 -3.22 16.80
N LYS A 143 3.42 -4.30 17.56
CA LYS A 143 3.59 -5.69 17.09
C LYS A 143 2.26 -6.26 16.60
N GLU A 144 2.32 -7.30 15.77
CA GLU A 144 1.12 -7.98 15.25
C GLU A 144 0.33 -8.75 16.32
N SER A 145 0.89 -8.90 17.52
CA SER A 145 0.18 -9.40 18.70
C SER A 145 -0.67 -8.33 19.40
N HIS A 146 -0.51 -7.05 19.03
CA HIS A 146 -1.33 -5.97 19.56
C HIS A 146 -2.79 -6.15 19.13
N PRO A 147 -3.78 -5.89 20.00
CA PRO A 147 -5.18 -5.98 19.65
C PRO A 147 -5.53 -5.07 18.47
N GLN A 148 -6.29 -5.59 17.51
CA GLN A 148 -6.83 -4.78 16.42
C GLN A 148 -8.08 -4.05 16.91
N ALA A 149 -8.00 -2.73 17.00
CA ALA A 149 -9.06 -1.84 17.48
C ALA A 149 -9.23 -0.62 16.54
N PRO A 150 -9.60 -0.85 15.25
CA PRO A 150 -9.68 0.22 14.26
C PRO A 150 -10.66 1.32 14.66
N LEU A 151 -10.30 2.58 14.41
CA LEU A 151 -11.09 3.77 14.73
C LEU A 151 -11.76 4.39 13.48
N SER A 152 -11.69 3.73 12.32
CA SER A 152 -12.32 4.19 11.09
C SER A 152 -12.97 3.04 10.33
N PRO A 153 -14.01 3.28 9.52
CA PRO A 153 -14.59 2.27 8.64
C PRO A 153 -13.54 1.59 7.76
N TYR A 154 -12.60 2.33 7.18
CA TYR A 154 -11.48 1.79 6.42
C TYR A 154 -10.65 0.76 7.23
N GLY A 155 -10.28 1.10 8.46
CA GLY A 155 -9.56 0.16 9.33
C GLY A 155 -10.40 -1.09 9.65
N VAL A 156 -11.72 -0.93 9.84
CA VAL A 156 -12.65 -2.06 10.03
C VAL A 156 -12.67 -2.95 8.79
N THR A 157 -12.82 -2.38 7.58
CA THR A 157 -12.87 -3.18 6.35
C THR A 157 -11.56 -3.92 6.07
N LYS A 158 -10.40 -3.31 6.36
CA LYS A 158 -9.08 -3.98 6.25
C LYS A 158 -8.93 -5.14 7.24
N ARG A 159 -9.48 -4.99 8.45
CA ARG A 159 -9.53 -6.09 9.43
C ARG A 159 -10.48 -7.21 8.97
N VAL A 160 -11.68 -6.88 8.52
CA VAL A 160 -12.66 -7.86 8.02
C VAL A 160 -12.09 -8.64 6.83
N ALA A 161 -11.40 -8.00 5.90
CA ALA A 161 -10.74 -8.68 4.79
C ALA A 161 -9.72 -9.73 5.28
N PHE A 162 -8.97 -9.46 6.35
CA PHE A 162 -8.07 -10.43 6.96
C PHE A 162 -8.83 -11.65 7.53
N ASP A 163 -10.01 -11.46 8.14
CA ASP A 163 -10.84 -12.57 8.61
C ASP A 163 -11.35 -13.42 7.45
N TYR A 164 -11.76 -12.83 6.31
CA TYR A 164 -12.11 -13.58 5.09
C TYR A 164 -10.93 -14.39 4.56
N LEU A 165 -9.73 -13.84 4.48
CA LEU A 165 -8.53 -14.57 4.05
C LEU A 165 -8.29 -15.82 4.92
N ARG A 166 -8.46 -15.71 6.24
CA ARG A 166 -8.35 -16.85 7.15
C ARG A 166 -9.39 -17.92 6.85
N VAL A 167 -10.65 -17.52 6.66
CA VAL A 167 -11.75 -18.46 6.33
C VAL A 167 -11.50 -19.16 4.99
N TYR A 168 -11.04 -18.42 3.96
CA TYR A 168 -10.74 -19.02 2.65
C TYR A 168 -9.57 -20.00 2.70
N ARG A 169 -8.59 -19.73 3.54
CA ARG A 169 -7.51 -20.69 3.81
C ARG A 169 -8.04 -21.97 4.43
N GLU A 170 -8.83 -21.87 5.49
CA GLU A 170 -9.38 -23.04 6.20
C GLU A 170 -10.36 -23.86 5.36
N LEU A 171 -11.25 -23.21 4.61
CA LEU A 171 -12.30 -23.88 3.84
C LEU A 171 -11.82 -24.35 2.46
N HIS A 172 -10.90 -23.64 1.82
CA HIS A 172 -10.55 -23.83 0.42
C HIS A 172 -9.05 -24.07 0.17
N GLY A 173 -8.21 -24.02 1.20
CA GLY A 173 -6.77 -24.27 1.08
C GLY A 173 -6.00 -23.16 0.37
N ILE A 174 -6.58 -21.97 0.17
CA ILE A 174 -5.89 -20.83 -0.46
C ILE A 174 -4.95 -20.19 0.57
N GLU A 175 -3.65 -20.33 0.38
CA GLU A 175 -2.69 -19.67 1.27
C GLU A 175 -2.79 -18.13 1.15
N PHE A 176 -2.46 -17.43 2.22
CA PHE A 176 -2.38 -15.97 2.19
C PHE A 176 -1.22 -15.42 3.01
N THR A 177 -0.82 -14.19 2.70
CA THR A 177 -0.03 -13.31 3.58
C THR A 177 -0.66 -11.93 3.53
N ALA A 178 -1.05 -11.40 4.68
CA ALA A 178 -1.54 -10.03 4.80
C ALA A 178 -0.40 -9.12 5.26
N LEU A 179 -0.07 -8.09 4.48
CA LEU A 179 0.96 -7.12 4.80
C LEU A 179 0.32 -5.87 5.39
N ALA A 180 0.51 -5.65 6.70
CA ALA A 180 0.05 -4.45 7.40
C ALA A 180 1.06 -3.32 7.15
N LEU A 181 0.75 -2.48 6.17
CA LEU A 181 1.64 -1.43 5.69
C LEU A 181 1.64 -0.23 6.63
N ALA A 182 2.82 0.32 6.90
CA ALA A 182 3.00 1.64 7.50
C ALA A 182 2.69 2.75 6.48
N ASN A 183 3.14 3.97 6.69
CA ASN A 183 2.92 5.07 5.76
C ASN A 183 3.86 4.96 4.55
N VAL A 184 3.36 4.32 3.51
CA VAL A 184 4.13 4.12 2.27
C VAL A 184 4.27 5.44 1.52
N TYR A 185 5.47 5.72 1.02
CA TYR A 185 5.75 6.88 0.19
C TYR A 185 6.71 6.53 -0.95
N GLY A 186 6.68 7.30 -2.04
CA GLY A 186 7.54 7.01 -3.19
C GLY A 186 7.03 7.60 -4.50
N PRO A 187 7.73 7.30 -5.62
CA PRO A 187 7.31 7.62 -6.98
C PRO A 187 5.90 7.15 -7.31
N ARG A 188 5.18 7.92 -8.12
CA ARG A 188 3.79 7.66 -8.56
C ARG A 188 2.71 7.86 -7.48
N GLN A 189 3.08 8.35 -6.28
CA GLN A 189 2.08 8.77 -5.31
C GLN A 189 1.45 10.09 -5.76
N ASP A 190 0.11 10.10 -5.91
CA ASP A 190 -0.62 11.30 -6.36
C ASP A 190 -0.65 12.37 -5.25
N PRO A 191 -0.12 13.59 -5.50
CA PRO A 191 -0.15 14.69 -4.54
C PRO A 191 -1.55 15.30 -4.33
N HIS A 192 -2.52 14.99 -5.20
CA HIS A 192 -3.87 15.56 -5.19
C HIS A 192 -4.94 14.60 -4.66
N GLY A 193 -4.64 13.30 -4.63
CA GLY A 193 -5.55 12.26 -4.16
C GLY A 193 -5.52 12.06 -2.64
N GLU A 194 -5.50 10.82 -2.20
CA GLU A 194 -5.21 10.45 -0.80
C GLU A 194 -3.72 10.67 -0.49
N ALA A 195 -3.28 11.90 -0.74
CA ALA A 195 -1.87 12.19 -0.79
C ALA A 195 -1.24 12.03 0.59
N GLY A 196 -0.29 11.14 0.65
CA GLY A 196 0.69 11.15 1.72
C GLY A 196 1.39 12.52 1.75
N VAL A 197 1.67 13.00 2.95
CA VAL A 197 2.34 14.29 3.18
C VAL A 197 3.63 14.45 2.36
N VAL A 198 4.34 13.34 2.06
CA VAL A 198 5.57 13.34 1.25
C VAL A 198 5.31 13.82 -0.17
N ALA A 199 4.28 13.31 -0.85
CA ALA A 199 3.96 13.74 -2.22
C ALA A 199 3.48 15.21 -2.26
N ILE A 200 2.67 15.63 -1.26
CA ILE A 200 2.24 17.03 -1.13
C ILE A 200 3.46 17.96 -0.94
N PHE A 201 4.36 17.62 -0.03
CA PHE A 201 5.55 18.43 0.22
C PHE A 201 6.47 18.46 -0.99
N ALA A 202 6.66 17.33 -1.69
CA ALA A 202 7.48 17.27 -2.90
C ALA A 202 6.95 18.24 -3.97
N GLY A 203 5.67 18.17 -4.31
CA GLY A 203 5.06 19.07 -5.29
C GLY A 203 5.22 20.54 -4.91
N ARG A 204 4.90 20.90 -3.66
CA ARG A 204 4.96 22.29 -3.19
C ARG A 204 6.39 22.85 -3.08
N LEU A 205 7.34 22.04 -2.62
CA LEU A 205 8.74 22.47 -2.51
C LEU A 205 9.33 22.74 -3.89
N LEU A 206 9.02 21.92 -4.90
CA LEU A 206 9.50 22.10 -6.27
C LEU A 206 8.82 23.26 -6.99
N SER A 207 7.54 23.52 -6.71
CA SER A 207 6.80 24.69 -7.21
C SER A 207 7.08 25.98 -6.41
N VAL A 208 7.99 25.92 -5.42
CA VAL A 208 8.31 27.05 -4.52
C VAL A 208 7.07 27.56 -3.75
N GLU A 209 6.06 26.70 -3.54
CA GLU A 209 4.87 27.01 -2.76
C GLU A 209 5.06 26.73 -1.26
N PRO A 210 4.31 27.40 -0.35
CA PRO A 210 4.35 27.09 1.08
C PRO A 210 3.83 25.69 1.38
N CYS A 211 4.61 24.87 2.08
CA CYS A 211 4.11 23.65 2.70
C CYS A 211 3.36 23.98 3.98
N THR A 212 2.30 23.25 4.28
CA THR A 212 1.49 23.46 5.49
C THR A 212 1.66 22.27 6.44
N VAL A 213 2.03 22.54 7.68
CA VAL A 213 2.06 21.62 8.80
C VAL A 213 0.84 21.89 9.67
N PHE A 214 0.07 20.84 10.00
CA PHE A 214 -1.12 20.93 10.83
C PHE A 214 -0.77 20.60 12.28
N GLY A 215 -1.39 21.31 13.24
CA GLY A 215 -1.01 21.23 14.66
C GLY A 215 0.38 21.81 14.92
N ASP A 216 1.11 21.20 15.85
CA ASP A 216 2.50 21.56 16.17
C ASP A 216 3.55 20.83 15.30
N GLY A 217 3.10 19.87 14.47
CA GLY A 217 3.96 19.07 13.61
C GLY A 217 4.72 17.94 14.32
N GLU A 218 4.43 17.69 15.60
CA GLU A 218 5.10 16.63 16.39
C GLU A 218 4.39 15.28 16.30
N GLN A 219 3.21 15.20 15.62
CA GLN A 219 2.60 13.92 15.28
C GLN A 219 3.54 13.07 14.45
N THR A 220 3.71 11.79 14.83
CA THR A 220 4.67 10.90 14.20
C THR A 220 4.02 9.83 13.33
N ARG A 221 4.73 9.43 12.28
CA ARG A 221 4.39 8.28 11.42
C ARG A 221 5.64 7.46 11.15
N ASP A 222 5.43 6.21 10.86
CA ASP A 222 6.43 5.29 10.33
C ASP A 222 6.39 5.38 8.78
N TYR A 223 7.38 6.02 8.19
CA TYR A 223 7.46 6.19 6.73
C TYR A 223 8.31 5.09 6.12
N VAL A 224 7.71 4.28 5.25
CA VAL A 224 8.37 3.19 4.54
C VAL A 224 8.40 3.45 3.02
N TYR A 225 9.56 3.30 2.40
CA TYR A 225 9.72 3.57 0.97
C TYR A 225 9.08 2.48 0.11
N VAL A 226 8.52 2.86 -1.05
CA VAL A 226 7.73 1.95 -1.89
C VAL A 226 8.51 0.73 -2.39
N ASP A 227 9.81 0.87 -2.72
CA ASP A 227 10.61 -0.28 -3.17
C ASP A 227 10.80 -1.32 -2.06
N ASP A 228 10.95 -0.86 -0.80
CA ASP A 228 11.01 -1.75 0.37
C ASP A 228 9.70 -2.52 0.53
N VAL A 229 8.56 -1.85 0.31
CA VAL A 229 7.22 -2.47 0.36
C VAL A 229 7.03 -3.47 -0.78
N VAL A 230 7.41 -3.12 -2.00
CA VAL A 230 7.36 -4.02 -3.17
C VAL A 230 8.17 -5.29 -2.92
N ASP A 231 9.37 -5.18 -2.34
CA ASP A 231 10.17 -6.36 -1.98
C ASP A 231 9.47 -7.24 -0.93
N ALA A 232 8.74 -6.63 0.03
CA ALA A 232 7.93 -7.40 0.99
C ALA A 232 6.81 -8.19 0.27
N PHE A 233 6.12 -7.60 -0.71
CA PHE A 233 5.13 -8.29 -1.55
C PHE A 233 5.74 -9.45 -2.31
N VAL A 234 6.88 -9.24 -2.96
CA VAL A 234 7.59 -10.29 -3.72
C VAL A 234 8.02 -11.44 -2.80
N ARG A 235 8.58 -11.15 -1.62
CA ARG A 235 8.95 -12.20 -0.64
C ARG A 235 7.73 -12.95 -0.12
N ALA A 236 6.61 -12.27 0.06
CA ALA A 236 5.38 -12.86 0.52
C ALA A 236 4.77 -13.85 -0.49
N THR A 237 5.17 -13.85 -1.75
CA THR A 237 4.77 -14.83 -2.78
C THR A 237 4.95 -16.27 -2.34
N SER A 238 6.04 -16.56 -1.64
CA SER A 238 6.41 -17.91 -1.19
C SER A 238 6.52 -18.08 0.31
N LYS A 239 6.47 -16.99 1.09
CA LYS A 239 6.71 -16.98 2.53
C LYS A 239 5.53 -16.38 3.31
N GLY A 240 5.55 -16.50 4.64
CA GLY A 240 4.57 -15.87 5.54
C GLY A 240 3.15 -16.42 5.44
N GLY A 241 2.97 -17.68 5.03
CA GLY A 241 1.64 -18.29 4.88
C GLY A 241 0.80 -18.24 6.14
N GLY A 242 -0.45 -17.75 6.01
CA GLY A 242 -1.41 -17.62 7.10
C GLY A 242 -1.14 -16.47 8.08
N LEU A 243 -0.20 -15.57 7.79
CA LEU A 243 0.23 -14.53 8.73
C LEU A 243 -0.26 -13.13 8.32
N LEU A 244 -0.53 -12.32 9.34
CA LEU A 244 -0.45 -10.87 9.28
C LEU A 244 0.99 -10.47 9.60
N VAL A 245 1.59 -9.61 8.78
CA VAL A 245 2.99 -9.19 8.90
C VAL A 245 3.08 -7.68 8.75
N ASN A 246 3.66 -7.00 9.74
CA ASN A 246 3.92 -5.57 9.68
C ASN A 246 5.04 -5.26 8.68
N VAL A 247 4.80 -4.26 7.83
CA VAL A 247 5.76 -3.74 6.86
C VAL A 247 5.94 -2.25 7.14
N GLY A 248 6.94 -1.94 7.92
CA GLY A 248 7.31 -0.60 8.38
C GLY A 248 8.77 -0.58 8.78
N THR A 249 9.25 0.57 9.24
CA THR A 249 10.62 0.76 9.68
C THR A 249 10.80 0.58 11.19
N GLY A 250 9.73 0.72 11.94
CA GLY A 250 9.74 0.80 13.41
C GLY A 250 10.20 2.16 13.93
N ILE A 251 10.46 3.11 13.04
CA ILE A 251 10.99 4.44 13.38
C ILE A 251 9.86 5.46 13.28
N GLU A 252 9.65 6.19 14.34
CA GLU A 252 8.75 7.33 14.37
C GLU A 252 9.45 8.56 13.80
N THR A 253 8.86 9.18 12.78
CA THR A 253 9.34 10.43 12.20
C THR A 253 8.23 11.48 12.31
N SER A 254 8.51 12.65 12.93
CA SER A 254 7.53 13.73 13.01
C SER A 254 7.36 14.45 11.67
N VAL A 255 6.22 15.13 11.49
CA VAL A 255 5.99 15.93 10.28
C VAL A 255 7.04 17.06 10.15
N ASN A 256 7.49 17.62 11.28
CA ASN A 256 8.56 18.63 11.30
C ASN A 256 9.90 18.04 10.83
N GLN A 257 10.26 16.83 11.28
CA GLN A 257 11.48 16.14 10.84
C GLN A 257 11.41 15.81 9.35
N LEU A 258 10.28 15.28 8.88
CA LEU A 258 10.04 14.99 7.47
C LEU A 258 10.18 16.26 6.61
N TYR A 259 9.50 17.35 7.00
CA TYR A 259 9.59 18.62 6.29
C TYR A 259 11.04 19.10 6.20
N SER A 260 11.77 19.07 7.33
CA SER A 260 13.16 19.51 7.39
C SER A 260 14.08 18.69 6.50
N ALA A 261 13.89 17.37 6.41
CA ALA A 261 14.64 16.50 5.51
C ALA A 261 14.37 16.86 4.04
N MET A 262 13.09 17.00 3.66
CA MET A 262 12.69 17.32 2.30
C MET A 262 13.09 18.73 1.86
N ALA A 263 12.94 19.73 2.72
CA ALA A 263 13.33 21.11 2.44
C ALA A 263 14.84 21.21 2.18
N ARG A 264 15.67 20.55 3.00
CA ARG A 264 17.13 20.45 2.76
C ARG A 264 17.45 19.83 1.42
N SER A 265 16.82 18.70 1.08
CA SER A 265 17.05 18.02 -0.21
C SER A 265 16.58 18.83 -1.41
N ALA A 266 15.54 19.65 -1.23
CA ALA A 266 15.05 20.58 -2.26
C ALA A 266 15.82 21.88 -2.36
N GLY A 267 16.76 22.16 -1.42
CA GLY A 267 17.48 23.45 -1.34
C GLY A 267 16.60 24.64 -0.92
N VAL A 268 15.51 24.36 -0.17
CA VAL A 268 14.56 25.38 0.29
C VAL A 268 14.86 25.76 1.74
N ASP A 269 15.20 27.01 1.96
CA ASP A 269 15.49 27.59 3.29
C ASP A 269 14.33 28.49 3.74
N ARG A 270 13.20 27.90 4.07
CA ARG A 270 12.07 28.60 4.69
C ARG A 270 11.31 27.62 5.61
N PRO A 271 10.68 28.12 6.69
CA PRO A 271 9.81 27.27 7.53
C PRO A 271 8.51 26.91 6.81
N ALA A 272 7.90 25.82 7.22
CA ALA A 272 6.55 25.48 6.82
C ALA A 272 5.54 26.48 7.44
N ALA A 273 4.41 26.68 6.75
CA ALA A 273 3.28 27.40 7.31
C ALA A 273 2.53 26.49 8.31
N MET A 274 2.14 27.04 9.46
CA MET A 274 1.38 26.30 10.47
C MET A 274 -0.11 26.51 10.28
N ALA A 275 -0.91 25.45 10.51
CA ALA A 275 -2.36 25.49 10.49
C ALA A 275 -2.94 24.75 11.71
N PRO A 276 -4.22 24.98 12.07
CA PRO A 276 -4.86 24.26 13.17
C PRO A 276 -4.81 22.74 12.98
N GLU A 277 -4.72 22.01 14.11
CA GLU A 277 -4.72 20.54 14.15
C GLU A 277 -5.98 19.97 13.44
N ARG A 278 -5.80 18.82 12.79
CA ARG A 278 -6.90 18.09 12.14
C ARG A 278 -7.59 17.16 13.15
N PRO A 279 -8.91 17.28 13.34
CA PRO A 279 -9.64 16.39 14.23
C PRO A 279 -9.52 14.92 13.83
N GLY A 280 -9.27 14.04 14.81
CA GLY A 280 -9.24 12.58 14.59
C GLY A 280 -7.94 12.06 13.96
N GLU A 281 -6.92 12.89 13.84
CA GLU A 281 -5.59 12.43 13.42
C GLU A 281 -4.87 11.72 14.57
N LEU A 282 -4.31 10.52 14.28
CA LEU A 282 -3.52 9.77 15.28
C LEU A 282 -2.29 10.57 15.70
N ALA A 283 -2.02 10.62 17.01
CA ALA A 283 -0.84 11.30 17.51
C ALA A 283 0.46 10.58 17.11
N ARG A 284 0.52 9.24 17.27
CA ARG A 284 1.74 8.46 17.02
C ARG A 284 1.41 7.13 16.34
N SER A 285 2.29 6.71 15.41
CA SER A 285 2.17 5.39 14.75
C SER A 285 3.54 4.89 14.29
N ALA A 286 3.90 3.67 14.70
CA ALA A 286 5.04 2.92 14.20
C ALA A 286 4.78 1.42 14.29
N LEU A 287 5.36 0.62 13.39
CA LEU A 287 5.14 -0.82 13.27
C LEU A 287 6.45 -1.60 13.49
N ASP A 288 6.44 -2.58 14.39
CA ASP A 288 7.58 -3.46 14.60
C ASP A 288 7.76 -4.41 13.39
N PRO A 289 8.89 -4.34 12.64
CA PRO A 289 9.16 -5.20 11.50
C PRO A 289 9.73 -6.58 11.87
N GLY A 290 9.78 -6.93 13.14
CA GLY A 290 10.43 -8.16 13.61
C GLY A 290 9.84 -9.44 13.01
N ARG A 291 8.52 -9.52 12.84
CA ARG A 291 7.87 -10.66 12.19
C ARG A 291 8.23 -10.76 10.70
N ALA A 292 8.32 -9.64 9.98
CA ALA A 292 8.76 -9.61 8.59
C ALA A 292 10.20 -10.12 8.45
N ALA A 293 11.08 -9.73 9.36
CA ALA A 293 12.47 -10.22 9.37
C ALA A 293 12.55 -11.74 9.53
N ILE A 294 11.75 -12.31 10.43
CA ILE A 294 11.75 -13.77 10.71
C ILE A 294 11.08 -14.56 9.59
N HIS A 295 9.87 -14.17 9.17
CA HIS A 295 9.03 -14.99 8.31
C HIS A 295 9.15 -14.69 6.82
N LEU A 296 9.54 -13.45 6.44
CA LEU A 296 9.79 -13.08 5.05
C LEU A 296 11.28 -12.99 4.73
N GLY A 297 12.15 -12.86 5.76
CA GLY A 297 13.54 -12.47 5.57
C GLY A 297 13.67 -11.04 5.06
N TRP A 298 12.70 -10.18 5.43
CA TRP A 298 12.61 -8.80 4.96
C TRP A 298 12.98 -7.81 6.07
N ARG A 299 13.68 -6.75 5.69
CA ARG A 299 13.94 -5.58 6.54
C ARG A 299 13.90 -4.34 5.66
N PRO A 300 13.47 -3.17 6.16
CA PRO A 300 13.58 -1.92 5.42
C PRO A 300 15.05 -1.55 5.25
N TRP A 301 15.40 -0.95 4.11
CA TRP A 301 16.78 -0.53 3.83
C TRP A 301 16.87 0.94 3.38
N THR A 302 15.74 1.58 3.07
CA THR A 302 15.71 2.97 2.61
C THR A 302 15.46 3.90 3.79
N THR A 303 16.38 4.83 4.04
CA THR A 303 16.17 5.88 5.05
C THR A 303 15.15 6.92 4.56
N VAL A 304 14.57 7.69 5.48
CA VAL A 304 13.63 8.78 5.11
C VAL A 304 14.34 9.83 4.26
N GLU A 305 15.59 10.13 4.58
CA GLU A 305 16.41 11.09 3.83
C GLU A 305 16.64 10.63 2.38
N ASP A 306 17.08 9.37 2.20
CA ASP A 306 17.34 8.82 0.86
C ASP A 306 16.04 8.70 0.05
N GLY A 307 14.98 8.18 0.67
CA GLY A 307 13.69 7.98 0.00
C GLY A 307 13.04 9.30 -0.42
N THR A 308 13.05 10.31 0.46
CA THR A 308 12.50 11.65 0.11
C THR A 308 13.30 12.36 -0.97
N SER A 309 14.64 12.18 -1.00
CA SER A 309 15.47 12.68 -2.10
C SER A 309 15.06 12.04 -3.44
N ARG A 310 14.90 10.71 -3.48
CA ARG A 310 14.43 10.00 -4.69
C ARG A 310 13.03 10.45 -5.14
N VAL A 311 12.12 10.74 -4.20
CA VAL A 311 10.79 11.29 -4.52
C VAL A 311 10.93 12.66 -5.20
N LEU A 312 11.74 13.56 -4.64
CA LEU A 312 11.98 14.88 -5.23
C LEU A 312 12.58 14.78 -6.64
N ASP A 313 13.52 13.87 -6.86
CA ASP A 313 14.13 13.67 -8.17
C ASP A 313 13.13 13.11 -9.18
N TRP A 314 12.24 12.19 -8.75
CA TRP A 314 11.17 11.69 -9.61
C TRP A 314 10.18 12.79 -10.01
N PHE A 315 9.74 13.63 -9.06
CA PHE A 315 8.84 14.75 -9.36
C PHE A 315 9.47 15.78 -10.32
N LYS A 316 10.79 16.05 -10.21
CA LYS A 316 11.51 16.91 -11.17
C LYS A 316 11.52 16.35 -12.59
N GLN A 317 11.57 15.02 -12.75
CA GLN A 317 11.59 14.35 -14.06
C GLN A 317 10.20 14.20 -14.67
N SER A 318 9.15 14.24 -13.84
CA SER A 318 7.75 14.04 -14.26
C SER A 318 7.00 15.35 -14.49
N ALA A 319 7.60 16.51 -14.17
CA ALA A 319 7.09 17.86 -14.40
C ALA A 319 7.48 18.34 -15.78
#